data_e061446eb26aefad19007604a631f013
#
_entry.id   e061446eb26aefad19007604a631f013
#
_cell.length_a   1.000
_cell.length_b   1.000
_cell.length_c   1.000
_cell.angle_alpha   90.00
_cell.angle_beta   90.00
_cell.angle_gamma   90.00
#
_symmetry.space_group_name_H-M   'P 1'
#
loop_
_entity.id
_entity.type
_entity.pdbx_description
1 polymer ?
#
loop_
_entity_poly.entity_id
_entity_poly.type
_entity_poly.pdbx_seq_one_letter_code
_entity_poly.pdbx_strand_id
1 'polypeptide(L)'
;MKNYIIICGLNDKDTRKQEITTEQAKTTLATIILDYADGATLTECNGIYKHEDGGIVFEKSIKIEICGISKENAERIASRAKIALNQESIYFAEFASDVRFI
;
A
#
# COMPACT_ATOMS: atom_id res chain seq x y z
N MET A 1 -0.76 -18.83 -9.83
CA MET A 1 -1.41 -18.01 -8.77
C MET A 1 -1.11 -16.54 -9.02
N LYS A 2 -2.09 -15.69 -8.84
CA LYS A 2 -1.90 -14.24 -8.96
C LYS A 2 -1.34 -13.66 -7.68
N ASN A 3 -0.38 -12.77 -7.82
CA ASN A 3 0.18 -11.96 -6.74
C ASN A 3 -0.14 -10.50 -6.97
N TYR A 4 -0.29 -9.77 -5.90
CA TYR A 4 -0.53 -8.34 -5.94
C TYR A 4 0.48 -7.61 -5.08
N ILE A 5 1.00 -6.51 -5.60
CA ILE A 5 1.82 -5.58 -4.85
C ILE A 5 1.09 -4.26 -4.80
N ILE A 6 0.86 -3.78 -3.58
CA ILE A 6 0.20 -2.50 -3.31
C ILE A 6 1.19 -1.67 -2.51
N ILE A 7 1.49 -0.46 -2.97
CA ILE A 7 2.40 0.43 -2.26
C ILE A 7 1.66 1.70 -1.87
N CYS A 8 1.64 1.96 -0.58
CA CYS A 8 0.95 3.09 0.02
C CYS A 8 1.97 4.08 0.56
N GLY A 9 1.98 5.30 0.01
CA GLY A 9 2.71 6.39 0.62
C GLY A 9 2.03 6.85 1.90
N LEU A 10 2.76 7.48 2.79
CA LEU A 10 2.24 7.91 4.09
C LEU A 10 2.11 9.44 4.21
N ASN A 11 2.53 10.20 3.21
CA ASN A 11 2.27 11.64 3.20
C ASN A 11 0.82 11.90 2.81
N ASP A 12 0.13 12.64 3.66
CA ASP A 12 -1.24 13.06 3.39
C ASP A 12 -1.28 13.94 2.13
N LYS A 13 -2.24 13.70 1.23
CA LYS A 13 -2.32 14.41 -0.05
C LYS A 13 -2.62 15.91 0.12
N ASP A 14 -3.25 16.30 1.22
CA ASP A 14 -3.66 17.68 1.44
C ASP A 14 -2.60 18.47 2.19
N THR A 15 -2.01 17.89 3.24
CA THR A 15 -0.97 18.55 4.05
C THR A 15 0.43 18.31 3.54
N ARG A 16 0.63 17.28 2.72
CA ARG A 16 1.92 16.83 2.18
C ARG A 16 2.91 16.40 3.25
N LYS A 17 2.39 16.02 4.41
CA LYS A 17 3.17 15.54 5.55
C LYS A 17 2.64 14.19 6.01
N GLN A 18 3.49 13.44 6.69
CA GLN A 18 3.04 12.23 7.36
C GLN A 18 2.28 12.60 8.62
N GLU A 19 0.97 12.45 8.60
CA GLU A 19 0.06 12.83 9.69
C GLU A 19 -0.13 11.71 10.72
N ILE A 20 0.11 10.46 10.32
CA ILE A 20 0.02 9.31 11.20
C ILE A 20 1.38 8.62 11.29
N THR A 21 1.62 7.92 12.40
CA THR A 21 2.86 7.17 12.53
C THR A 21 2.86 5.97 11.59
N THR A 22 4.04 5.49 11.25
CA THR A 22 4.18 4.29 10.43
C THR A 22 3.50 3.08 11.10
N GLU A 23 3.58 2.98 12.43
CA GLU A 23 2.91 1.91 13.17
C GLU A 23 1.39 2.00 13.09
N GLN A 24 0.83 3.21 13.20
CA GLN A 24 -0.61 3.42 13.00
C GLN A 24 -1.04 3.05 11.60
N ALA A 25 -0.25 3.40 10.58
CA ALA A 25 -0.52 3.05 9.20
C ALA A 25 -0.52 1.53 9.01
N LYS A 26 0.46 0.83 9.58
CA LYS A 26 0.52 -0.64 9.51
C LYS A 26 -0.70 -1.29 10.16
N THR A 27 -1.12 -0.81 11.31
CA THR A 27 -2.31 -1.31 12.01
C THR A 27 -3.57 -1.09 11.17
N THR A 28 -3.72 0.10 10.61
CA THR A 28 -4.84 0.43 9.71
C THR A 28 -4.87 -0.50 8.50
N LEU A 29 -3.72 -0.67 7.84
CA LEU A 29 -3.62 -1.54 6.67
C LEU A 29 -3.88 -3.00 7.03
N ALA A 30 -3.37 -3.48 8.17
CA ALA A 30 -3.62 -4.85 8.61
C ALA A 30 -5.12 -5.10 8.80
N THR A 31 -5.85 -4.17 9.41
CA THR A 31 -7.30 -4.27 9.59
C THR A 31 -8.02 -4.37 8.25
N ILE A 32 -7.64 -3.53 7.28
CA ILE A 32 -8.23 -3.56 5.94
C ILE A 32 -7.93 -4.88 5.23
N ILE A 33 -6.67 -5.30 5.25
CA ILE A 33 -6.22 -6.51 4.57
C ILE A 33 -6.97 -7.74 5.08
N LEU A 34 -7.10 -7.87 6.40
CA LEU A 34 -7.72 -9.05 7.01
C LEU A 34 -9.23 -9.14 6.79
N ASP A 35 -9.87 -8.10 6.28
CA ASP A 35 -11.25 -8.17 5.80
C ASP A 35 -11.36 -8.96 4.48
N TYR A 36 -10.27 -9.11 3.73
CA TYR A 36 -10.28 -9.69 2.38
C TYR A 36 -9.29 -10.83 2.17
N ALA A 37 -8.32 -10.97 3.06
CA ALA A 37 -7.25 -11.96 2.94
C ALA A 37 -6.91 -12.54 4.31
N ASP A 38 -6.34 -13.74 4.32
CA ASP A 38 -5.91 -14.38 5.56
C ASP A 38 -4.53 -13.90 6.02
N GLY A 39 -3.79 -13.23 5.16
CA GLY A 39 -2.49 -12.68 5.50
C GLY A 39 -1.87 -11.92 4.35
N ALA A 40 -0.81 -11.22 4.67
CA ALA A 40 0.00 -10.46 3.72
C ALA A 40 1.35 -10.17 4.35
N THR A 41 2.30 -9.75 3.51
CA THR A 41 3.61 -9.28 3.99
C THR A 41 3.66 -7.77 3.82
N LEU A 42 4.02 -7.08 4.90
CA LEU A 42 4.19 -5.62 4.90
C LEU A 42 5.69 -5.31 5.01
N THR A 43 6.16 -4.43 4.14
CA THR A 43 7.55 -3.98 4.15
C THR A 43 7.55 -2.45 4.22
N GLU A 44 8.29 -1.90 5.18
CA GLU A 44 8.53 -0.46 5.22
C GLU A 44 9.55 -0.10 4.16
N CYS A 45 9.27 0.93 3.38
CA CYS A 45 10.15 1.38 2.31
C CYS A 45 10.05 2.89 2.15
N ASN A 46 10.79 3.43 1.20
CA ASN A 46 10.82 4.86 0.95
C ASN A 46 10.53 5.12 -0.52
N GLY A 47 9.62 6.04 -0.77
CA GLY A 47 9.39 6.57 -2.10
C GLY A 47 10.18 7.85 -2.33
N ILE A 48 10.48 8.12 -3.57
CA ILE A 48 11.08 9.38 -3.99
C ILE A 48 10.36 9.86 -5.24
N TYR A 49 9.99 11.12 -5.27
CA TYR A 49 9.38 11.71 -6.47
C TYR A 49 9.69 13.20 -6.55
N LYS A 50 9.48 13.76 -7.73
CA LYS A 50 9.69 15.17 -7.98
C LYS A 50 8.35 15.90 -8.02
N HIS A 51 8.25 17.00 -7.27
CA HIS A 51 7.12 17.92 -7.36
C HIS A 51 7.13 18.70 -8.68
N GLU A 52 5.99 19.27 -9.01
CA GLU A 52 5.83 20.13 -10.19
C GLU A 52 6.80 21.32 -10.17
N ASP A 53 7.14 21.82 -8.97
CA ASP A 53 8.09 22.92 -8.80
C ASP A 53 9.56 22.49 -8.92
N GLY A 54 9.81 21.20 -9.14
CA GLY A 54 11.16 20.64 -9.25
C GLY A 54 11.75 20.18 -7.93
N GLY A 55 11.07 20.39 -6.81
CA GLY A 55 11.53 19.92 -5.51
C GLY A 55 11.46 18.40 -5.38
N ILE A 56 12.42 17.81 -4.69
CA ILE A 56 12.47 16.37 -4.47
C ILE A 56 11.80 16.05 -3.14
N VAL A 57 10.91 15.05 -3.15
CA VAL A 57 10.20 14.58 -1.98
C VAL A 57 10.57 13.14 -1.68
N PHE A 58 10.92 12.89 -0.42
CA PHE A 58 11.05 11.54 0.11
C PHE A 58 9.83 11.24 0.98
N GLU A 59 9.28 10.06 0.83
CA GLU A 59 8.08 9.65 1.52
C GLU A 59 8.26 8.25 2.09
N LYS A 60 7.95 8.08 3.38
CA LYS A 60 7.83 6.73 3.94
C LYS A 60 6.64 6.06 3.29
N SER A 61 6.81 4.77 3.00
CA SER A 61 5.80 3.98 2.31
C SER A 61 5.72 2.59 2.92
N ILE A 62 4.59 1.93 2.70
CA ILE A 62 4.41 0.53 3.06
C ILE A 62 4.08 -0.25 1.79
N LYS A 63 4.87 -1.27 1.53
CA LYS A 63 4.62 -2.22 0.45
C LYS A 63 3.89 -3.42 1.01
N ILE A 64 2.77 -3.77 0.38
CA ILE A 64 1.94 -4.92 0.73
C ILE A 64 2.09 -5.95 -0.36
N GLU A 65 2.44 -7.18 0.01
CA GLU A 65 2.49 -8.31 -0.92
C GLU A 65 1.43 -9.31 -0.49
N ILE A 66 0.51 -9.62 -1.42
CA ILE A 66 -0.61 -10.54 -1.17
C ILE A 66 -0.74 -11.52 -2.32
N CYS A 67 -1.04 -12.77 -2.00
CA CYS A 67 -1.37 -13.78 -2.99
C CYS A 67 -2.61 -14.56 -2.54
N GLY A 68 -3.21 -15.29 -3.49
CA GLY A 68 -4.31 -16.21 -3.17
C GLY A 68 -5.66 -15.53 -2.94
N ILE A 69 -5.84 -14.29 -3.37
CA ILE A 69 -7.13 -13.60 -3.33
C ILE A 69 -7.54 -13.19 -4.74
N SER A 70 -8.82 -12.82 -4.90
CA SER A 70 -9.31 -12.34 -6.19
C SER A 70 -8.76 -10.95 -6.48
N LYS A 71 -8.69 -10.60 -7.76
CA LYS A 71 -8.32 -9.26 -8.21
C LYS A 71 -9.25 -8.21 -7.60
N GLU A 72 -10.55 -8.49 -7.56
CA GLU A 72 -11.55 -7.61 -7.00
C GLU A 72 -11.27 -7.31 -5.53
N ASN A 73 -10.91 -8.33 -4.76
CA ASN A 73 -10.56 -8.13 -3.35
C ASN A 73 -9.25 -7.35 -3.18
N ALA A 74 -8.27 -7.62 -4.03
CA ALA A 74 -7.02 -6.84 -4.02
C ALA A 74 -7.29 -5.35 -4.32
N GLU A 75 -8.15 -5.07 -5.30
CA GLU A 75 -8.55 -3.71 -5.64
C GLU A 75 -9.32 -3.03 -4.51
N ARG A 76 -10.15 -3.77 -3.78
CA ARG A 76 -10.87 -3.26 -2.60
C ARG A 76 -9.91 -2.86 -1.49
N ILE A 77 -8.89 -3.68 -1.25
CA ILE A 77 -7.84 -3.34 -0.28
C ILE A 77 -7.17 -2.03 -0.69
N ALA A 78 -6.76 -1.90 -1.95
CA ALA A 78 -6.10 -0.70 -2.45
C ALA A 78 -7.01 0.54 -2.32
N SER A 79 -8.29 0.41 -2.68
CA SER A 79 -9.24 1.50 -2.61
C SER A 79 -9.50 1.97 -1.18
N ARG A 80 -9.64 1.03 -0.25
CA ARG A 80 -9.83 1.36 1.17
C ARG A 80 -8.57 1.98 1.77
N ALA A 81 -7.40 1.46 1.41
CA ALA A 81 -6.13 2.02 1.86
C ALA A 81 -5.95 3.45 1.38
N LYS A 82 -6.29 3.72 0.13
CA LYS A 82 -6.24 5.06 -0.45
C LYS A 82 -7.05 6.07 0.36
N ILE A 83 -8.25 5.70 0.75
CA ILE A 83 -9.13 6.56 1.55
C ILE A 83 -8.59 6.70 2.97
N ALA A 84 -8.25 5.59 3.61
CA ALA A 84 -7.82 5.57 5.01
C ALA A 84 -6.53 6.37 5.24
N LEU A 85 -5.60 6.33 4.28
CA LEU A 85 -4.34 7.06 4.36
C LEU A 85 -4.36 8.40 3.64
N ASN A 86 -5.51 8.81 3.14
CA ASN A 86 -5.71 10.05 2.40
C ASN A 86 -4.65 10.24 1.31
N GLN A 87 -4.56 9.25 0.42
CA GLN A 87 -3.61 9.24 -0.68
C GLN A 87 -4.27 9.67 -1.99
N GLU A 88 -3.55 10.40 -2.82
CA GLU A 88 -4.03 10.77 -4.15
C GLU A 88 -4.09 9.55 -5.06
N SER A 89 -3.11 8.66 -4.96
CA SER A 89 -3.05 7.43 -5.72
C SER A 89 -2.33 6.34 -4.93
N ILE A 90 -2.57 5.10 -5.32
CA ILE A 90 -1.93 3.91 -4.75
C ILE A 90 -1.31 3.13 -5.89
N TYR A 91 -0.06 2.72 -5.73
CA TYR A 91 0.57 1.80 -6.68
C TYR A 91 -0.10 0.43 -6.54
N PHE A 92 -0.54 -0.13 -7.66
CA PHE A 92 -1.15 -1.46 -7.71
C PHE A 92 -0.56 -2.22 -8.88
N ALA A 93 0.00 -3.39 -8.60
CA ALA A 93 0.55 -4.26 -9.64
C ALA A 93 0.06 -5.68 -9.45
N GLU A 94 -0.22 -6.35 -10.56
CA GLU A 94 -0.63 -7.74 -10.62
C GLU A 94 0.44 -8.56 -11.31
N PHE A 95 0.79 -9.70 -10.71
CA PHE A 95 1.78 -10.62 -11.26
C PHE A 95 1.21 -12.03 -11.28
N ALA A 96 1.59 -12.81 -12.30
CA ALA A 96 1.42 -14.26 -12.28
C ALA A 96 2.75 -14.88 -11.86
N SER A 97 2.74 -15.74 -10.85
CA SER A 97 3.96 -16.40 -10.37
C SER A 97 3.66 -17.77 -9.76
N ASP A 98 4.71 -18.57 -9.64
CA ASP A 98 4.63 -19.86 -8.95
C ASP A 98 4.93 -19.62 -7.46
N VAL A 99 3.87 -19.51 -6.66
CA VAL A 99 3.98 -19.29 -5.21
C VAL A 99 3.69 -20.59 -4.48
N ARG A 100 4.56 -20.92 -3.54
CA ARG A 100 4.39 -22.07 -2.66
C ARG A 100 4.64 -21.66 -1.22
N PHE A 101 3.87 -22.26 -0.32
CA PHE A 101 4.10 -22.14 1.12
C PHE A 101 4.71 -23.45 1.58
N ILE A 102 5.97 -23.39 1.91
CA ILE A 102 6.77 -24.59 2.27
C ILE A 102 6.84 -24.73 3.78
#